data_e4c5e85fc4e25b9cedf7d7fa440865f5
#
_entry.id   e4c5e85fc4e25b9cedf7d7fa440865f5
#
_cell.length_a   1.000
_cell.length_b   1.000
_cell.length_c   1.000
_cell.angle_alpha   90.00
_cell.angle_beta   90.00
_cell.angle_gamma   90.00
#
_symmetry.space_group_name_H-M   'P 1'
#
loop_
_entity.id
_entity.type
_entity.pdbx_description
1 polymer ?
#
loop_
_entity_poly.entity_id
_entity_poly.type
_entity_poly.pdbx_seq_one_letter_code
_entity_poly.pdbx_strand_id
1 'polypeptide(L)'
;RIQTAVYGCSYHSREILEPLYDHAVPEGRQKYEILLAHGGDEKHVPIKSNQIMTLGYDYAAFGHIHKPQMLVENRMAYAGSLEPTDVGDTGAHGYIEGKITGNGCQIRFVPHALREYRHCEVQVDKSVTGHVLRQKIADMIEEQGKQNMYKITLTGYRDPDIWYELDHMDPYGNVVEITDHTKPAYDFEKLKNENKGNILGQYIESLSGYPADSLEYQALCEGVQALMETRRG
;
A
#
# COMPACT_ATOMS: atom_id res chain seq x y z
N ARG A 1 43.69 -1.00 6.28
CA ARG A 1 43.04 -0.04 5.38
C ARG A 1 42.16 -0.81 4.42
N ILE A 2 40.90 -0.33 4.21
CA ILE A 2 39.89 -1.06 3.46
C ILE A 2 40.10 -1.00 1.94
N GLN A 3 40.98 -0.17 1.42
CA GLN A 3 41.25 0.05 -0.02
C GLN A 3 39.97 0.32 -0.84
N THR A 4 39.07 1.14 -0.30
CA THR A 4 37.77 1.44 -0.90
C THR A 4 37.60 2.96 -0.99
N ALA A 5 37.12 3.46 -2.12
CA ALA A 5 36.61 4.81 -2.29
C ALA A 5 35.09 4.79 -2.39
N VAL A 6 34.46 5.81 -1.82
CA VAL A 6 33.02 6.04 -1.90
C VAL A 6 32.80 7.40 -2.51
N TYR A 7 31.99 7.44 -3.55
CA TYR A 7 31.65 8.64 -4.32
C TYR A 7 30.19 8.99 -4.12
N GLY A 8 29.87 10.27 -4.12
CA GLY A 8 28.51 10.74 -4.02
C GLY A 8 28.42 12.23 -4.28
N CYS A 9 27.21 12.69 -4.59
CA CYS A 9 26.89 14.11 -4.74
C CYS A 9 25.86 14.51 -3.69
N SER A 10 26.11 15.62 -3.00
CA SER A 10 25.14 16.17 -2.05
C SER A 10 24.00 16.87 -2.79
N TYR A 11 22.79 16.76 -2.25
CA TYR A 11 21.65 17.55 -2.69
C TYR A 11 21.92 19.04 -2.45
N HIS A 12 21.61 19.87 -3.44
CA HIS A 12 21.74 21.33 -3.38
C HIS A 12 20.41 22.05 -3.64
N SER A 13 19.36 21.32 -3.98
CA SER A 13 18.00 21.80 -4.21
C SER A 13 16.98 20.74 -3.82
N ARG A 14 15.72 21.15 -3.57
CA ARG A 14 14.61 20.22 -3.31
C ARG A 14 14.31 19.34 -4.53
N GLU A 15 14.36 19.92 -5.74
CA GLU A 15 14.21 19.20 -7.01
C GLU A 15 15.50 19.34 -7.81
N ILE A 16 15.99 18.24 -8.37
CA ILE A 16 17.17 18.18 -9.21
C ILE A 16 16.82 17.34 -10.42
N LEU A 17 16.61 18.01 -11.56
CA LEU A 17 16.21 17.39 -12.82
C LEU A 17 17.40 16.84 -13.62
N GLU A 18 18.62 17.20 -13.22
CA GLU A 18 19.83 16.77 -13.89
C GLU A 18 20.23 15.36 -13.44
N PRO A 19 20.65 14.48 -14.37
CA PRO A 19 21.09 13.12 -14.05
C PRO A 19 22.55 13.15 -13.53
N LEU A 20 22.77 13.68 -12.33
CA LEU A 20 24.10 13.94 -11.76
C LEU A 20 25.04 12.73 -11.77
N TYR A 21 24.51 11.53 -11.65
CA TYR A 21 25.30 10.30 -11.53
C TYR A 21 25.63 9.65 -12.87
N ASP A 22 24.99 10.04 -13.98
CA ASP A 22 25.20 9.43 -15.30
C ASP A 22 26.61 9.65 -15.85
N HIS A 23 27.33 10.64 -15.30
CA HIS A 23 28.71 11.00 -15.69
C HIS A 23 29.70 10.99 -14.52
N ALA A 24 29.28 10.53 -13.35
CA ALA A 24 30.11 10.46 -12.14
C ALA A 24 31.08 9.27 -12.23
N VAL A 25 32.16 9.44 -13.00
CA VAL A 25 33.18 8.38 -13.19
C VAL A 25 34.05 8.27 -11.93
N PRO A 26 34.28 7.06 -11.38
CA PRO A 26 35.19 6.88 -10.26
C PRO A 26 36.64 7.22 -10.66
N GLU A 27 37.41 7.75 -9.72
CA GLU A 27 38.79 8.16 -9.98
C GLU A 27 39.80 7.01 -10.11
N GLY A 28 39.38 5.76 -9.78
CA GLY A 28 40.21 4.58 -9.88
C GLY A 28 41.38 4.54 -8.89
N ARG A 29 41.28 5.28 -7.75
CA ARG A 29 42.35 5.42 -6.76
C ARG A 29 42.43 4.24 -5.79
N GLN A 30 41.37 3.46 -5.69
CA GLN A 30 41.28 2.34 -4.75
C GLN A 30 40.97 1.04 -5.47
N LYS A 31 41.11 -0.03 -4.75
CA LYS A 31 40.80 -1.36 -5.28
C LYS A 31 39.29 -1.57 -5.52
N TYR A 32 38.48 -0.93 -4.67
CA TYR A 32 37.04 -1.00 -4.74
C TYR A 32 36.44 0.41 -4.81
N GLU A 33 35.53 0.60 -5.74
CA GLU A 33 34.90 1.88 -6.03
C GLU A 33 33.36 1.75 -5.84
N ILE A 34 32.79 2.52 -4.91
CA ILE A 34 31.39 2.45 -4.55
C ILE A 34 30.73 3.79 -4.85
N LEU A 35 29.59 3.77 -5.53
CA LEU A 35 28.70 4.93 -5.65
C LEU A 35 27.66 4.89 -4.52
N LEU A 36 27.57 5.99 -3.77
CA LEU A 36 26.49 6.25 -2.81
C LEU A 36 25.65 7.41 -3.32
N ALA A 37 24.42 7.14 -3.70
CA ALA A 37 23.57 8.08 -4.39
C ALA A 37 22.17 8.16 -3.76
N HIS A 38 21.50 9.30 -3.97
CA HIS A 38 20.13 9.50 -3.55
C HIS A 38 19.35 10.10 -4.72
N GLY A 39 18.23 9.49 -5.10
CA GLY A 39 17.41 9.90 -6.24
C GLY A 39 16.86 8.74 -7.03
N GLY A 40 16.34 9.01 -8.23
CA GLY A 40 15.87 7.96 -9.15
C GLY A 40 14.49 8.17 -9.74
N ASP A 41 13.77 9.22 -9.38
CA ASP A 41 12.58 9.68 -10.10
C ASP A 41 12.86 10.92 -10.96
N GLU A 42 11.88 11.36 -11.73
CA GLU A 42 12.03 12.45 -12.70
C GLU A 42 12.41 13.81 -12.07
N LYS A 43 12.10 14.02 -10.78
CA LYS A 43 12.32 15.27 -10.05
C LYS A 43 13.51 15.22 -9.09
N HIS A 44 13.97 14.03 -8.77
CA HIS A 44 14.98 13.80 -7.76
C HIS A 44 16.14 13.00 -8.34
N VAL A 45 17.00 13.68 -9.06
CA VAL A 45 18.19 13.14 -9.74
C VAL A 45 17.83 11.87 -10.55
N PRO A 46 17.27 12.02 -11.76
CA PRO A 46 16.98 10.88 -12.62
C PRO A 46 18.23 10.01 -12.82
N ILE A 47 18.05 8.68 -12.81
CA ILE A 47 19.16 7.74 -13.01
C ILE A 47 18.89 6.81 -14.19
N LYS A 48 19.98 6.42 -14.87
CA LYS A 48 19.99 5.38 -15.89
C LYS A 48 20.88 4.25 -15.44
N SER A 49 20.30 3.20 -14.86
CA SER A 49 21.04 2.07 -14.28
C SER A 49 22.08 1.48 -15.22
N ASN A 50 21.72 1.29 -16.49
CA ASN A 50 22.64 0.75 -17.50
C ASN A 50 23.85 1.66 -17.75
N GLN A 51 23.68 2.98 -17.73
CA GLN A 51 24.77 3.93 -17.93
C GLN A 51 25.70 3.94 -16.71
N ILE A 52 25.15 4.01 -15.49
CA ILE A 52 25.92 3.99 -14.25
C ILE A 52 26.78 2.72 -14.15
N MET A 53 26.25 1.58 -14.58
CA MET A 53 27.00 0.32 -14.56
C MET A 53 28.19 0.27 -15.50
N THR A 54 28.26 1.14 -16.51
CA THR A 54 29.43 1.27 -17.40
C THR A 54 30.53 2.16 -16.87
N LEU A 55 30.28 2.92 -15.79
CA LEU A 55 31.24 3.87 -15.23
C LEU A 55 32.39 3.24 -14.44
N GLY A 56 32.26 1.95 -14.07
CA GLY A 56 33.33 1.20 -13.42
C GLY A 56 33.17 1.02 -11.90
N TYR A 57 32.00 1.31 -11.33
CA TYR A 57 31.72 1.01 -9.92
C TYR A 57 31.57 -0.49 -9.68
N ASP A 58 32.12 -0.97 -8.54
CA ASP A 58 31.89 -2.33 -8.06
C ASP A 58 30.48 -2.48 -7.51
N TYR A 59 29.97 -1.44 -6.81
CA TYR A 59 28.63 -1.40 -6.25
C TYR A 59 28.06 0.03 -6.26
N ALA A 60 26.77 0.16 -6.54
CA ALA A 60 26.02 1.40 -6.44
C ALA A 60 24.85 1.24 -5.45
N ALA A 61 24.95 1.95 -4.33
CA ALA A 61 23.94 2.00 -3.28
C ALA A 61 23.07 3.23 -3.48
N PHE A 62 21.75 3.00 -3.60
CA PHE A 62 20.77 4.06 -3.80
C PHE A 62 19.81 4.20 -2.63
N GLY A 63 19.52 5.47 -2.27
CA GLY A 63 18.40 5.87 -1.41
C GLY A 63 17.36 6.65 -2.21
N HIS A 64 16.31 7.14 -1.58
CA HIS A 64 15.17 7.87 -2.08
C HIS A 64 13.91 6.98 -2.21
N ILE A 65 13.98 5.88 -2.91
CA ILE A 65 12.86 4.93 -3.02
C ILE A 65 12.80 4.11 -1.74
N HIS A 66 11.66 4.20 -1.02
CA HIS A 66 11.50 3.53 0.28
C HIS A 66 11.32 2.01 0.17
N LYS A 67 10.92 1.53 -0.99
CA LYS A 67 10.77 0.09 -1.23
C LYS A 67 12.11 -0.52 -1.65
N PRO A 68 12.58 -1.59 -0.98
CA PRO A 68 13.79 -2.31 -1.39
C PRO A 68 13.68 -2.83 -2.81
N GLN A 69 14.69 -2.59 -3.63
CA GLN A 69 14.68 -3.03 -5.02
C GLN A 69 16.09 -3.32 -5.53
N MET A 70 16.29 -4.52 -6.08
CA MET A 70 17.50 -4.86 -6.82
C MET A 70 17.37 -4.32 -8.25
N LEU A 71 18.18 -3.33 -8.61
CA LEU A 71 18.20 -2.74 -9.96
C LEU A 71 19.09 -3.52 -10.91
N VAL A 72 20.27 -3.91 -10.44
CA VAL A 72 21.20 -4.79 -11.15
C VAL A 72 21.73 -5.80 -10.15
N GLU A 73 21.58 -7.07 -10.49
CA GLU A 73 21.91 -8.20 -9.63
C GLU A 73 23.35 -8.07 -9.06
N ASN A 74 23.47 -8.11 -7.74
CA ASN A 74 24.72 -7.95 -7.00
C ASN A 74 25.54 -6.67 -7.27
N ARG A 75 24.97 -5.67 -7.97
CA ARG A 75 25.73 -4.47 -8.34
C ARG A 75 25.05 -3.15 -8.06
N MET A 76 23.70 -3.12 -8.04
CA MET A 76 22.97 -1.88 -7.83
C MET A 76 21.64 -2.16 -7.14
N ALA A 77 21.36 -1.46 -6.04
CA ALA A 77 20.12 -1.62 -5.32
C ALA A 77 19.68 -0.34 -4.60
N TYR A 78 18.35 -0.18 -4.46
CA TYR A 78 17.75 0.62 -3.41
C TYR A 78 17.66 -0.22 -2.14
N ALA A 79 18.20 0.30 -1.04
CA ALA A 79 18.05 -0.35 0.26
C ALA A 79 16.61 -0.24 0.81
N GLY A 80 15.87 0.75 0.36
CA GLY A 80 14.61 1.14 0.95
C GLY A 80 14.80 1.97 2.22
N SER A 81 13.72 2.20 2.95
CA SER A 81 13.77 2.75 4.30
C SER A 81 13.97 1.60 5.32
N LEU A 82 14.66 1.89 6.42
CA LEU A 82 14.91 0.90 7.48
C LEU A 82 13.62 0.48 8.19
N GLU A 83 12.74 1.44 8.42
CA GLU A 83 11.37 1.28 8.91
C GLU A 83 10.42 1.93 7.91
N PRO A 84 9.15 1.50 7.80
CA PRO A 84 8.17 2.17 6.96
C PRO A 84 7.90 3.59 7.47
N THR A 85 7.81 4.57 6.58
CA THR A 85 7.69 5.99 6.91
C THR A 85 6.28 6.53 6.72
N ASP A 86 5.45 5.85 5.93
CA ASP A 86 4.03 6.17 5.79
C ASP A 86 3.19 4.92 5.45
N VAL A 87 1.86 5.11 5.42
CA VAL A 87 0.86 4.04 5.17
C VAL A 87 1.06 3.35 3.81
N GLY A 88 1.67 4.03 2.83
CA GLY A 88 1.96 3.48 1.51
C GLY A 88 3.18 2.56 1.48
N ASP A 89 4.05 2.65 2.49
CA ASP A 89 5.27 1.85 2.60
C ASP A 89 4.95 0.43 3.09
N THR A 90 4.31 -0.36 2.26
CA THR A 90 3.90 -1.73 2.59
C THR A 90 4.99 -2.76 2.32
N GLY A 91 4.97 -3.86 3.09
CA GLY A 91 5.89 -4.99 2.96
C GLY A 91 7.16 -4.84 3.80
N ALA A 92 8.14 -5.69 3.53
CA ALA A 92 9.35 -5.78 4.34
C ALA A 92 10.27 -4.56 4.15
N HIS A 93 10.71 -3.97 5.25
CA HIS A 93 11.72 -2.92 5.32
C HIS A 93 12.97 -3.41 6.03
N GLY A 94 14.11 -2.77 5.73
CA GLY A 94 15.40 -3.23 6.26
C GLY A 94 16.58 -2.58 5.55
N TYR A 95 17.64 -3.35 5.33
CA TYR A 95 18.87 -2.85 4.75
C TYR A 95 19.50 -3.85 3.77
N ILE A 96 20.45 -3.36 2.99
CA ILE A 96 21.30 -4.20 2.15
C ILE A 96 22.60 -4.50 2.91
N GLU A 97 22.94 -5.76 3.04
CA GLU A 97 24.30 -6.17 3.41
C GLU A 97 25.00 -6.82 2.25
N GLY A 98 26.32 -6.71 2.21
CA GLY A 98 27.07 -7.33 1.12
C GLY A 98 28.55 -7.43 1.36
N LYS A 99 29.22 -8.09 0.41
CA LYS A 99 30.65 -8.29 0.40
C LYS A 99 31.21 -8.04 -0.99
N ILE A 100 32.20 -7.16 -1.07
CA ILE A 100 32.96 -6.91 -2.30
C ILE A 100 34.33 -7.61 -2.18
N THR A 101 34.68 -8.38 -3.18
CA THR A 101 35.94 -9.13 -3.25
C THR A 101 36.56 -9.00 -4.64
N GLY A 102 37.76 -9.56 -4.86
CA GLY A 102 38.36 -9.66 -6.20
C GLY A 102 37.52 -10.48 -7.20
N ASN A 103 36.55 -11.25 -6.73
CA ASN A 103 35.65 -12.06 -7.56
C ASN A 103 34.30 -11.36 -7.82
N GLY A 104 34.14 -10.10 -7.43
CA GLY A 104 32.93 -9.32 -7.59
C GLY A 104 32.20 -8.99 -6.29
N CYS A 105 31.00 -8.46 -6.41
CA CYS A 105 30.13 -8.05 -5.32
C CYS A 105 29.00 -9.10 -5.13
N GLN A 106 28.63 -9.33 -3.89
CA GLN A 106 27.46 -10.11 -3.49
C GLN A 106 26.67 -9.32 -2.45
N ILE A 107 25.41 -9.06 -2.71
CA ILE A 107 24.54 -8.32 -1.81
C ILE A 107 23.25 -9.08 -1.57
N ARG A 108 22.62 -8.83 -0.42
CA ARG A 108 21.29 -9.32 -0.10
C ARG A 108 20.49 -8.28 0.70
N PHE A 109 19.21 -8.29 0.52
CA PHE A 109 18.31 -7.54 1.41
C PHE A 109 18.14 -8.32 2.72
N VAL A 110 18.20 -7.61 3.84
CA VAL A 110 17.98 -8.15 5.18
C VAL A 110 16.76 -7.43 5.78
N PRO A 111 15.62 -8.10 5.91
CA PRO A 111 14.48 -7.55 6.63
C PRO A 111 14.87 -7.26 8.08
N HIS A 112 14.53 -6.05 8.57
CA HIS A 112 14.93 -5.60 9.90
C HIS A 112 13.88 -4.76 10.62
N ALA A 113 12.89 -4.22 9.90
CA ALA A 113 11.84 -3.41 10.47
C ALA A 113 11.09 -4.12 11.60
N LEU A 114 10.76 -3.39 12.65
CA LEU A 114 10.01 -3.90 13.80
C LEU A 114 8.53 -4.06 13.48
N ARG A 115 8.02 -3.33 12.47
CA ARG A 115 6.62 -3.35 12.03
C ARG A 115 6.49 -3.13 10.54
N GLU A 116 5.36 -3.52 10.00
CA GLU A 116 4.98 -3.29 8.61
C GLU A 116 3.63 -2.58 8.55
N TYR A 117 3.40 -1.76 7.52
CA TYR A 117 2.04 -1.39 7.14
C TYR A 117 1.42 -2.50 6.30
N ARG A 118 0.20 -2.91 6.66
CA ARG A 118 -0.57 -3.94 5.98
C ARG A 118 -1.91 -3.40 5.54
N HIS A 119 -2.20 -3.55 4.25
CA HIS A 119 -3.51 -3.26 3.70
C HIS A 119 -4.31 -4.55 3.63
N CYS A 120 -5.41 -4.61 4.38
CA CYS A 120 -6.23 -5.79 4.53
C CYS A 120 -7.66 -5.53 4.08
N GLU A 121 -8.28 -6.52 3.48
CA GLU A 121 -9.69 -6.53 3.16
C GLU A 121 -10.42 -7.46 4.12
N VAL A 122 -11.52 -6.99 4.71
CA VAL A 122 -12.39 -7.78 5.57
C VAL A 122 -13.76 -7.89 4.93
N GLN A 123 -14.09 -9.09 4.48
CA GLN A 123 -15.40 -9.36 3.91
C GLN A 123 -16.48 -9.52 4.98
N VAL A 124 -17.62 -8.86 4.74
CA VAL A 124 -18.82 -8.96 5.55
C VAL A 124 -19.97 -9.56 4.75
N ASP A 125 -20.90 -10.19 5.45
CA ASP A 125 -22.18 -10.64 4.97
C ASP A 125 -23.30 -10.19 5.93
N LYS A 126 -24.56 -10.56 5.64
CA LYS A 126 -25.72 -10.17 6.44
C LYS A 126 -25.67 -10.63 7.91
N SER A 127 -24.86 -11.63 8.24
CA SER A 127 -24.76 -12.16 9.62
C SER A 127 -23.74 -11.39 10.47
N VAL A 128 -22.92 -10.54 9.85
CA VAL A 128 -21.82 -9.83 10.52
C VAL A 128 -22.37 -8.62 11.26
N THR A 129 -22.49 -8.74 12.57
CA THR A 129 -22.78 -7.59 13.47
C THR A 129 -21.52 -6.80 13.78
N GLY A 130 -21.63 -5.61 14.39
CA GLY A 130 -20.48 -4.82 14.81
C GLY A 130 -19.54 -5.57 15.76
N HIS A 131 -20.10 -6.37 16.68
CA HIS A 131 -19.30 -7.22 17.57
C HIS A 131 -18.54 -8.31 16.79
N VAL A 132 -19.21 -8.99 15.86
CA VAL A 132 -18.56 -10.02 15.01
C VAL A 132 -17.49 -9.41 14.12
N LEU A 133 -17.74 -8.23 13.56
CA LEU A 133 -16.74 -7.52 12.75
C LEU A 133 -15.50 -7.19 13.58
N ARG A 134 -15.68 -6.63 14.77
CA ARG A 134 -14.57 -6.34 15.68
C ARG A 134 -13.76 -7.59 16.03
N GLN A 135 -14.42 -8.72 16.24
CA GLN A 135 -13.74 -9.99 16.50
C GLN A 135 -12.97 -10.48 15.26
N LYS A 136 -13.56 -10.41 14.06
CA LYS A 136 -12.85 -10.74 12.80
C LYS A 136 -11.58 -9.90 12.61
N ILE A 137 -11.66 -8.59 12.91
CA ILE A 137 -10.51 -7.70 12.83
C ILE A 137 -9.45 -8.10 13.87
N ALA A 138 -9.88 -8.40 15.11
CA ALA A 138 -8.96 -8.84 16.16
C ALA A 138 -8.23 -10.13 15.77
N ASP A 139 -8.96 -11.13 15.29
CA ASP A 139 -8.40 -12.42 14.89
C ASP A 139 -7.40 -12.25 13.72
N MET A 140 -7.74 -11.44 12.72
CA MET A 140 -6.85 -11.10 11.62
C MET A 140 -5.54 -10.44 12.10
N ILE A 141 -5.65 -9.47 13.02
CA ILE A 141 -4.48 -8.79 13.59
C ILE A 141 -3.62 -9.77 14.42
N GLU A 142 -4.25 -10.67 15.18
CA GLU A 142 -3.53 -11.71 15.94
C GLU A 142 -2.76 -12.66 15.02
N GLU A 143 -3.37 -13.08 13.93
CA GLU A 143 -2.75 -13.95 12.94
C GLU A 143 -1.60 -13.26 12.19
N GLN A 144 -1.78 -11.99 11.81
CA GLN A 144 -0.81 -11.25 10.99
C GLN A 144 0.24 -10.48 11.80
N GLY A 145 0.06 -10.35 13.11
CA GLY A 145 1.02 -9.76 14.05
C GLY A 145 0.60 -8.41 14.63
N LYS A 146 0.43 -8.38 15.95
CA LYS A 146 0.00 -7.19 16.72
C LYS A 146 0.98 -6.01 16.65
N GLN A 147 2.22 -6.23 16.25
CA GLN A 147 3.23 -5.19 16.08
C GLN A 147 3.03 -4.36 14.81
N ASN A 148 2.28 -4.88 13.83
CA ASN A 148 2.07 -4.23 12.54
C ASN A 148 0.99 -3.14 12.62
N MET A 149 0.98 -2.24 11.62
CA MET A 149 -0.01 -1.19 11.43
C MET A 149 -0.96 -1.59 10.30
N TYR A 150 -2.26 -1.36 10.49
CA TYR A 150 -3.27 -1.87 9.58
C TYR A 150 -4.09 -0.75 8.94
N LYS A 151 -4.23 -0.81 7.61
CA LYS A 151 -5.27 -0.13 6.86
C LYS A 151 -6.27 -1.18 6.38
N ILE A 152 -7.55 -1.03 6.79
CA ILE A 152 -8.58 -2.04 6.58
C ILE A 152 -9.65 -1.50 5.65
N THR A 153 -10.02 -2.27 4.64
CA THR A 153 -11.17 -1.99 3.79
C THR A 153 -12.24 -3.05 4.04
N LEU A 154 -13.42 -2.61 4.47
CA LEU A 154 -14.57 -3.49 4.59
C LEU A 154 -15.23 -3.63 3.23
N THR A 155 -15.56 -4.86 2.84
CA THR A 155 -16.23 -5.16 1.56
C THR A 155 -17.36 -6.17 1.76
N GLY A 156 -18.18 -6.39 0.73
CA GLY A 156 -19.27 -7.33 0.77
C GLY A 156 -20.63 -6.70 1.03
N TYR A 157 -21.58 -7.50 1.52
CA TYR A 157 -22.99 -7.12 1.64
C TYR A 157 -23.47 -7.24 3.09
N ARG A 158 -23.51 -6.11 3.80
CA ARG A 158 -23.99 -6.04 5.18
C ARG A 158 -25.52 -6.10 5.27
N ASP A 159 -26.03 -6.42 6.44
CA ASP A 159 -27.45 -6.23 6.74
C ASP A 159 -27.79 -4.72 6.60
N PRO A 160 -28.91 -4.37 5.92
CA PRO A 160 -29.32 -2.97 5.74
C PRO A 160 -29.54 -2.20 7.04
N ASP A 161 -29.84 -2.88 8.13
CA ASP A 161 -30.11 -2.29 9.43
C ASP A 161 -28.86 -2.16 10.32
N ILE A 162 -27.72 -2.68 9.87
CA ILE A 162 -26.45 -2.61 10.58
C ILE A 162 -25.58 -1.48 10.01
N TRP A 163 -25.12 -0.61 10.91
CA TRP A 163 -24.10 0.39 10.66
C TRP A 163 -22.92 0.11 11.58
N TYR A 164 -21.71 0.08 11.02
CA TYR A 164 -20.51 -0.18 11.78
C TYR A 164 -19.95 1.11 12.37
N GLU A 165 -19.77 1.15 13.69
CA GLU A 165 -19.08 2.26 14.38
C GLU A 165 -17.57 2.07 14.23
N LEU A 166 -17.00 2.56 13.13
CA LEU A 166 -15.61 2.28 12.72
C LEU A 166 -14.58 2.73 13.76
N ASP A 167 -14.85 3.81 14.49
CA ASP A 167 -13.97 4.34 15.54
C ASP A 167 -13.75 3.36 16.70
N HIS A 168 -14.63 2.36 16.85
CA HIS A 168 -14.55 1.35 17.91
C HIS A 168 -14.04 -0.01 17.42
N MET A 169 -13.59 -0.11 16.17
CA MET A 169 -13.17 -1.38 15.56
C MET A 169 -11.70 -1.71 15.79
N ASP A 170 -10.89 -0.79 16.33
CA ASP A 170 -9.49 -1.05 16.64
C ASP A 170 -9.34 -1.68 18.04
N PRO A 171 -9.00 -2.97 18.15
CA PRO A 171 -8.86 -3.64 19.44
C PRO A 171 -7.48 -3.43 20.08
N TYR A 172 -6.47 -3.00 19.34
CA TYR A 172 -5.07 -2.96 19.78
C TYR A 172 -4.38 -1.60 19.63
N GLY A 173 -5.05 -0.59 19.07
CA GLY A 173 -4.48 0.75 18.85
C GLY A 173 -3.48 0.78 17.69
N ASN A 174 -3.63 -0.11 16.72
CA ASN A 174 -2.73 -0.24 15.58
C ASN A 174 -3.43 -0.25 14.20
N VAL A 175 -4.70 0.08 14.18
CA VAL A 175 -5.45 0.30 12.94
C VAL A 175 -5.42 1.79 12.61
N VAL A 176 -4.73 2.15 11.53
CA VAL A 176 -4.54 3.54 11.13
C VAL A 176 -5.69 4.10 10.32
N GLU A 177 -6.44 3.22 9.64
CA GLU A 177 -7.59 3.60 8.82
C GLU A 177 -8.51 2.40 8.63
N ILE A 178 -9.82 2.64 8.75
CA ILE A 178 -10.85 1.69 8.28
C ILE A 178 -11.77 2.42 7.32
N THR A 179 -11.92 1.87 6.11
CA THR A 179 -12.84 2.37 5.10
C THR A 179 -13.97 1.37 4.88
N ASP A 180 -15.22 1.83 4.94
CA ASP A 180 -16.39 0.99 4.69
C ASP A 180 -16.84 1.12 3.22
N HIS A 181 -16.59 0.08 2.45
CA HIS A 181 -17.07 -0.09 1.07
C HIS A 181 -18.17 -1.17 1.00
N THR A 182 -18.78 -1.52 2.12
CA THR A 182 -19.87 -2.50 2.13
C THR A 182 -21.12 -1.93 1.50
N LYS A 183 -21.92 -2.81 0.90
CA LYS A 183 -23.22 -2.47 0.34
C LYS A 183 -24.33 -3.09 1.18
N PRO A 184 -25.48 -2.42 1.35
CA PRO A 184 -26.62 -3.04 2.02
C PRO A 184 -27.19 -4.16 1.16
N ALA A 185 -27.40 -5.33 1.75
CA ALA A 185 -27.98 -6.50 1.09
C ALA A 185 -29.51 -6.50 1.14
N TYR A 186 -30.12 -5.54 0.43
CA TYR A 186 -31.57 -5.45 0.37
C TYR A 186 -32.23 -6.70 -0.27
N ASP A 187 -33.36 -7.14 0.30
CA ASP A 187 -34.30 -7.99 -0.37
C ASP A 187 -35.30 -7.12 -1.16
N PHE A 188 -34.93 -6.79 -2.40
CA PHE A 188 -35.71 -5.89 -3.24
C PHE A 188 -37.14 -6.41 -3.53
N GLU A 189 -37.33 -7.71 -3.66
CA GLU A 189 -38.65 -8.28 -3.89
C GLU A 189 -39.56 -8.11 -2.66
N LYS A 190 -39.00 -8.33 -1.47
CA LYS A 190 -39.71 -8.10 -0.21
C LYS A 190 -40.01 -6.59 -0.06
N LEU A 191 -39.02 -5.74 -0.22
CA LEU A 191 -39.18 -4.27 -0.11
C LEU A 191 -40.21 -3.73 -1.11
N LYS A 192 -40.20 -4.19 -2.35
CA LYS A 192 -41.20 -3.83 -3.38
C LYS A 192 -42.62 -4.22 -2.94
N ASN A 193 -42.77 -5.46 -2.45
CA ASN A 193 -44.09 -5.96 -2.01
C ASN A 193 -44.65 -5.22 -0.80
N GLU A 194 -43.80 -4.87 0.17
CA GLU A 194 -44.18 -4.10 1.36
C GLU A 194 -44.46 -2.61 1.02
N ASN A 195 -43.99 -2.12 -0.10
CA ASN A 195 -44.06 -0.70 -0.51
C ASN A 195 -44.89 -0.50 -1.79
N LYS A 196 -45.78 -1.42 -2.13
CA LYS A 196 -46.71 -1.27 -3.27
C LYS A 196 -47.51 0.03 -3.13
N GLY A 197 -47.39 0.92 -4.11
CA GLY A 197 -48.16 2.16 -4.17
C GLY A 197 -47.46 3.38 -3.58
N ASN A 198 -46.24 3.26 -3.08
CA ASN A 198 -45.41 4.41 -2.71
C ASN A 198 -44.18 4.57 -3.61
N ILE A 199 -43.43 5.66 -3.45
CA ILE A 199 -42.30 6.01 -4.29
C ILE A 199 -41.17 4.95 -4.21
N LEU A 200 -40.95 4.32 -3.06
CA LEU A 200 -39.93 3.30 -2.87
C LEU A 200 -40.25 2.05 -3.71
N GLY A 201 -41.48 1.56 -3.67
CA GLY A 201 -41.91 0.41 -4.48
C GLY A 201 -41.82 0.69 -5.97
N GLN A 202 -42.27 1.88 -6.42
CA GLN A 202 -42.17 2.30 -7.82
C GLN A 202 -40.72 2.43 -8.28
N TYR A 203 -39.83 2.97 -7.44
CA TYR A 203 -38.42 3.10 -7.74
C TYR A 203 -37.76 1.71 -7.90
N ILE A 204 -38.00 0.79 -6.96
CA ILE A 204 -37.51 -0.59 -7.05
C ILE A 204 -38.00 -1.26 -8.33
N GLU A 205 -39.27 -1.12 -8.66
CA GLU A 205 -39.86 -1.73 -9.86
C GLU A 205 -39.22 -1.19 -11.16
N SER A 206 -38.93 0.12 -11.21
CA SER A 206 -38.33 0.75 -12.40
C SER A 206 -36.90 0.28 -12.70
N LEU A 207 -36.16 -0.20 -11.70
CA LEU A 207 -34.77 -0.66 -11.79
C LEU A 207 -34.61 -2.16 -11.47
N SER A 208 -35.71 -2.91 -11.36
CA SER A 208 -35.67 -4.34 -11.14
C SER A 208 -35.19 -5.10 -12.39
N GLY A 209 -34.46 -6.21 -12.17
CA GLY A 209 -34.07 -7.14 -13.24
C GLY A 209 -32.73 -6.84 -13.89
N TYR A 210 -32.04 -5.79 -13.52
CA TYR A 210 -30.67 -5.54 -13.98
C TYR A 210 -29.64 -6.40 -13.23
N PRO A 211 -28.53 -6.80 -13.90
CA PRO A 211 -27.44 -7.57 -13.27
C PRO A 211 -26.81 -6.83 -12.09
N ALA A 212 -26.34 -7.58 -11.09
CA ALA A 212 -25.75 -7.01 -9.85
C ALA A 212 -24.49 -6.16 -10.05
N ASP A 213 -23.80 -6.31 -11.18
CA ASP A 213 -22.60 -5.55 -11.58
C ASP A 213 -22.92 -4.36 -12.50
N SER A 214 -24.19 -4.14 -12.86
CA SER A 214 -24.63 -3.05 -13.73
C SER A 214 -24.71 -1.70 -12.99
N LEU A 215 -24.64 -0.61 -13.73
CA LEU A 215 -24.84 0.75 -13.21
C LEU A 215 -26.26 0.93 -12.65
N GLU A 216 -27.23 0.34 -13.31
CA GLU A 216 -28.65 0.38 -12.90
C GLU A 216 -28.86 -0.30 -11.55
N TYR A 217 -28.19 -1.46 -11.31
CA TYR A 217 -28.24 -2.12 -10.01
C TYR A 217 -27.56 -1.29 -8.92
N GLN A 218 -26.45 -0.62 -9.22
CA GLN A 218 -25.81 0.31 -8.29
C GLN A 218 -26.75 1.49 -7.96
N ALA A 219 -27.37 2.07 -8.99
CA ALA A 219 -28.37 3.14 -8.80
C ALA A 219 -29.55 2.65 -7.94
N LEU A 220 -30.03 1.42 -8.16
CA LEU A 220 -31.08 0.82 -7.34
C LEU A 220 -30.67 0.75 -5.86
N CYS A 221 -29.49 0.28 -5.55
CA CYS A 221 -28.98 0.20 -4.17
C CYS A 221 -28.89 1.57 -3.51
N GLU A 222 -28.25 2.54 -4.17
CA GLU A 222 -28.07 3.90 -3.66
C GLU A 222 -29.41 4.64 -3.46
N GLY A 223 -30.29 4.54 -4.43
CA GLY A 223 -31.60 5.20 -4.34
C GLY A 223 -32.51 4.58 -3.27
N VAL A 224 -32.48 3.24 -3.11
CA VAL A 224 -33.22 2.58 -2.02
C VAL A 224 -32.63 2.99 -0.67
N GLN A 225 -31.33 3.05 -0.53
CA GLN A 225 -30.67 3.51 0.69
C GLN A 225 -31.13 4.94 1.04
N ALA A 226 -31.02 5.88 0.10
CA ALA A 226 -31.43 7.27 0.30
C ALA A 226 -32.91 7.39 0.69
N LEU A 227 -33.80 6.63 0.04
CA LEU A 227 -35.24 6.64 0.38
C LEU A 227 -35.54 6.01 1.74
N MET A 228 -34.75 5.00 2.16
CA MET A 228 -34.90 4.39 3.49
C MET A 228 -34.39 5.30 4.61
N GLU A 229 -33.30 6.04 4.37
CA GLU A 229 -32.75 7.03 5.32
C GLU A 229 -33.73 8.16 5.60
N THR A 230 -34.41 8.69 4.57
CA THR A 230 -35.44 9.75 4.75
C THR A 230 -36.64 9.32 5.57
N ARG A 231 -36.87 8.03 5.75
CA ARG A 231 -37.96 7.49 6.60
C ARG A 231 -37.58 7.38 8.09
N ARG A 232 -36.31 7.41 8.39
CA ARG A 232 -35.78 7.29 9.78
C ARG A 232 -35.57 8.62 10.46
N GLY A 233 -35.62 9.74 9.72
CA GLY A 233 -35.62 11.13 10.23
C GLY A 233 -37.02 11.67 10.36
#